data_910dc024be66e79a9920ca02d048a6d7
#
_entry.id   910dc024be66e79a9920ca02d048a6d7
#
_cell.length_a   1.000
_cell.length_b   1.000
_cell.length_c   1.000
_cell.angle_alpha   90.00
_cell.angle_beta   90.00
_cell.angle_gamma   90.00
#
_symmetry.space_group_name_H-M   'P 1'
#
loop_
_entity.id
_entity.type
_entity.pdbx_description
1 polymer ?
#
loop_
_entity_poly.entity_id
_entity_poly.type
_entity_poly.pdbx_seq_one_letter_code
_entity_poly.pdbx_strand_id
1 'polypeptide(L)'
;MSEIALVSARKGRLEILSNKGDQKARTALELTENPDKFLSTAQIGITLISILTGVYSGEKFSSHLRPTVEKIEFLRPYSQTLSTVIIVILVTFLSIVLGELVPKRIGLIRAEKIARIVAGPMNILSRIVFPIVWLLNKITAIIFKLFNIKASGDNAVTEEEIKAMITEGSEHGTIEEEEKEIIERIFHLGDRNITSLMTHRTDIEWMDVNDTVQSVKDKYDPITYSTYPVCDGLIDDIKGMIYIKDLLKASSDTRLADILKPALFVPENNSAYKLLEKIKETKIHSAFIVNEYGTLEGMITLNDILEAIVGEMPQTGKDEYGIVERNDGTYLVDAQIPFYDFLSRFEKTEWMNEGEHDFDTLAGFVLHELERIPKTGDVFDWRGFEFEIVDMDGQRIDKLLVKISEDIKEKMDE
;
A
#
# COMPACT_ATOMS: atom_id res chain seq x y z
N MET A 1 2.95 34.12 5.36
CA MET A 1 4.26 33.43 5.47
C MET A 1 4.27 32.37 6.56
N SER A 2 3.95 32.69 7.82
CA SER A 2 3.91 31.73 8.94
C SER A 2 2.92 30.58 8.72
N GLU A 3 1.71 30.89 8.25
CA GLU A 3 0.67 29.92 7.95
C GLU A 3 1.15 28.85 6.95
N ILE A 4 1.57 29.31 5.77
CA ILE A 4 2.05 28.41 4.71
C ILE A 4 3.29 27.61 5.15
N ALA A 5 4.23 28.25 5.83
CA ALA A 5 5.46 27.58 6.27
C ALA A 5 5.18 26.44 7.29
N LEU A 6 4.26 26.66 8.23
CA LEU A 6 3.89 25.64 9.23
C LEU A 6 3.07 24.51 8.61
N VAL A 7 2.17 24.82 7.65
CA VAL A 7 1.37 23.79 6.95
C VAL A 7 2.23 22.95 5.99
N SER A 8 3.18 23.60 5.28
CA SER A 8 4.02 22.92 4.28
C SER A 8 5.29 22.30 4.86
N ALA A 9 5.59 22.50 6.15
CA ALA A 9 6.75 21.89 6.79
C ALA A 9 6.54 20.39 6.98
N ARG A 10 7.50 19.58 6.54
CA ARG A 10 7.47 18.12 6.70
C ARG A 10 7.60 17.76 8.18
N LYS A 11 6.54 17.18 8.77
CA LYS A 11 6.50 16.79 10.19
C LYS A 11 7.70 15.94 10.59
N GLY A 12 8.04 14.92 9.80
CA GLY A 12 9.19 14.05 10.08
C GLY A 12 10.53 14.78 10.15
N ARG A 13 10.74 15.84 9.33
CA ARG A 13 11.95 16.68 9.44
C ARG A 13 11.98 17.51 10.72
N LEU A 14 10.84 18.07 11.14
CA LEU A 14 10.75 18.81 12.39
C LEU A 14 10.96 17.89 13.59
N GLU A 15 10.46 16.67 13.54
CA GLU A 15 10.64 15.64 14.57
C GLU A 15 12.11 15.23 14.73
N ILE A 16 12.81 14.96 13.63
CA ILE A 16 14.26 14.67 13.65
C ILE A 16 15.05 15.81 14.29
N LEU A 17 14.71 17.07 13.96
CA LEU A 17 15.38 18.24 14.53
C LEU A 17 15.02 18.43 16.01
N SER A 18 13.79 18.18 16.41
CA SER A 18 13.33 18.21 17.80
C SER A 18 14.07 17.19 18.65
N ASN A 19 14.22 15.95 18.15
CA ASN A 19 14.96 14.87 18.80
C ASN A 19 16.47 15.17 18.94
N LYS A 20 17.01 16.04 18.07
CA LYS A 20 18.38 16.58 18.19
C LYS A 20 18.50 17.75 19.16
N GLY A 21 17.44 18.11 19.89
CA GLY A 21 17.44 19.16 20.92
C GLY A 21 17.08 20.56 20.44
N ASP A 22 16.59 20.73 19.21
CA ASP A 22 16.16 22.04 18.71
C ASP A 22 14.80 22.44 19.26
N GLN A 23 14.79 23.32 20.25
CA GLN A 23 13.57 23.82 20.90
C GLN A 23 12.63 24.56 19.95
N LYS A 24 13.15 25.20 18.89
CA LYS A 24 12.34 25.91 17.90
C LYS A 24 11.63 24.90 16.98
N ALA A 25 12.29 23.80 16.65
CA ALA A 25 11.67 22.71 15.90
C ALA A 25 10.57 22.04 16.73
N ARG A 26 10.80 21.83 18.02
CA ARG A 26 9.79 21.29 18.94
C ARG A 26 8.55 22.18 19.01
N THR A 27 8.72 23.50 19.20
CA THR A 27 7.58 24.43 19.21
C THR A 27 6.85 24.47 17.86
N ALA A 28 7.58 24.36 16.73
CA ALA A 28 6.97 24.27 15.41
C ALA A 28 6.16 22.99 15.26
N LEU A 29 6.68 21.84 15.73
CA LEU A 29 5.98 20.56 15.70
C LEU A 29 4.68 20.62 16.53
N GLU A 30 4.74 21.14 17.77
CA GLU A 30 3.56 21.32 18.63
C GLU A 30 2.46 22.17 17.95
N LEU A 31 2.84 23.18 17.16
CA LEU A 31 1.90 24.00 16.39
C LEU A 31 1.31 23.24 15.19
N THR A 32 2.08 22.37 14.53
CA THR A 32 1.62 21.57 13.40
C THR A 32 0.73 20.41 13.81
N GLU A 33 0.82 19.95 15.06
CA GLU A 33 -0.09 18.96 15.65
C GLU A 33 -1.48 19.51 15.97
N ASN A 34 -1.58 20.83 16.18
CA ASN A 34 -2.85 21.52 16.45
C ASN A 34 -3.08 22.64 15.41
N PRO A 35 -3.28 22.29 14.12
CA PRO A 35 -3.34 23.24 13.03
C PRO A 35 -4.49 24.25 13.17
N ASP A 36 -5.65 23.83 13.64
CA ASP A 36 -6.83 24.70 13.78
C ASP A 36 -6.59 25.91 14.68
N LYS A 37 -5.85 25.69 15.77
CA LYS A 37 -5.52 26.74 16.74
C LYS A 37 -4.65 27.82 16.12
N PHE A 38 -3.59 27.40 15.40
CA PHE A 38 -2.65 28.35 14.84
C PHE A 38 -3.19 28.99 13.54
N LEU A 39 -3.92 28.25 12.71
CA LEU A 39 -4.57 28.75 11.49
C LEU A 39 -5.57 29.86 11.84
N SER A 40 -6.48 29.59 12.79
CA SER A 40 -7.44 30.61 13.27
C SER A 40 -6.72 31.85 13.85
N THR A 41 -5.63 31.68 14.58
CA THR A 41 -4.83 32.78 15.11
C THR A 41 -4.19 33.63 13.98
N ALA A 42 -3.60 32.97 12.99
CA ALA A 42 -3.00 33.62 11.83
C ALA A 42 -4.05 34.38 11.03
N GLN A 43 -5.21 33.78 10.77
CA GLN A 43 -6.33 34.34 10.05
C GLN A 43 -6.85 35.62 10.73
N ILE A 44 -7.07 35.59 12.04
CA ILE A 44 -7.48 36.75 12.84
C ILE A 44 -6.45 37.88 12.73
N GLY A 45 -5.16 37.55 12.84
CA GLY A 45 -4.07 38.51 12.72
C GLY A 45 -4.03 39.16 11.33
N ILE A 46 -4.13 38.37 10.26
CA ILE A 46 -4.14 38.87 8.86
C ILE A 46 -5.35 39.79 8.66
N THR A 47 -6.55 39.35 9.06
CA THR A 47 -7.78 40.12 8.91
C THR A 47 -7.72 41.45 9.66
N LEU A 48 -7.24 41.43 10.92
CA LEU A 48 -7.11 42.64 11.73
C LEU A 48 -6.13 43.66 11.10
N ILE A 49 -4.97 43.19 10.65
CA ILE A 49 -3.98 44.03 9.98
C ILE A 49 -4.55 44.59 8.69
N SER A 50 -5.26 43.79 7.90
CA SER A 50 -5.86 44.23 6.63
C SER A 50 -6.92 45.32 6.85
N ILE A 51 -7.79 45.16 7.85
CA ILE A 51 -8.81 46.15 8.21
C ILE A 51 -8.12 47.48 8.69
N LEU A 52 -7.16 47.36 9.62
CA LEU A 52 -6.45 48.53 10.12
C LEU A 52 -5.70 49.26 9.00
N THR A 53 -5.04 48.53 8.10
CA THR A 53 -4.36 49.13 6.94
C THR A 53 -5.35 49.82 6.03
N GLY A 54 -6.50 49.21 5.74
CA GLY A 54 -7.53 49.79 4.89
C GLY A 54 -8.09 51.10 5.46
N VAL A 55 -8.45 51.09 6.76
CA VAL A 55 -9.00 52.29 7.43
C VAL A 55 -7.97 53.41 7.51
N TYR A 56 -6.71 53.09 7.94
CA TYR A 56 -5.70 54.12 8.11
C TYR A 56 -5.14 54.68 6.83
N SER A 57 -4.95 53.85 5.81
CA SER A 57 -4.32 54.29 4.56
C SER A 57 -5.28 55.04 3.64
N GLY A 58 -6.57 54.71 3.63
CA GLY A 58 -7.56 55.33 2.77
C GLY A 58 -7.67 56.84 2.98
N GLU A 59 -7.74 57.28 4.22
CA GLU A 59 -7.96 58.69 4.56
C GLU A 59 -6.66 59.53 4.53
N LYS A 60 -5.59 59.03 5.12
CA LYS A 60 -4.33 59.80 5.19
C LYS A 60 -3.59 59.92 3.87
N PHE A 61 -3.53 58.87 3.08
CA PHE A 61 -2.80 58.94 1.78
C PHE A 61 -3.59 59.60 0.69
N SER A 62 -4.94 59.50 0.67
CA SER A 62 -5.78 60.23 -0.30
C SER A 62 -5.67 61.74 -0.14
N SER A 63 -5.54 62.26 1.11
CA SER A 63 -5.37 63.69 1.36
C SER A 63 -4.05 64.26 0.77
N HIS A 64 -2.99 63.44 0.70
CA HIS A 64 -1.72 63.84 0.09
C HIS A 64 -1.75 63.81 -1.46
N LEU A 65 -2.54 62.91 -2.05
CA LEU A 65 -2.65 62.83 -3.51
C LEU A 65 -3.64 63.83 -4.08
N ARG A 66 -4.64 64.23 -3.32
CA ARG A 66 -5.70 65.17 -3.72
C ARG A 66 -5.18 66.48 -4.34
N PRO A 67 -4.19 67.20 -3.76
CA PRO A 67 -3.68 68.46 -4.35
C PRO A 67 -3.05 68.26 -5.73
N THR A 68 -2.53 67.09 -6.01
CA THR A 68 -1.95 66.72 -7.30
C THR A 68 -3.03 66.48 -8.34
N VAL A 69 -4.12 65.83 -7.98
CA VAL A 69 -5.28 65.59 -8.87
C VAL A 69 -6.05 66.88 -9.14
N GLU A 70 -6.15 67.81 -8.18
CA GLU A 70 -6.80 69.10 -8.31
C GLU A 70 -6.12 70.08 -9.33
N LYS A 71 -4.86 69.79 -9.66
CA LYS A 71 -4.14 70.60 -10.75
C LYS A 71 -4.69 70.31 -12.12
N ILE A 72 -5.43 69.26 -12.37
CA ILE A 72 -6.06 68.89 -13.62
C ILE A 72 -7.48 69.45 -13.60
N GLU A 73 -7.77 70.53 -14.29
CA GLU A 73 -9.02 71.26 -14.20
C GLU A 73 -10.26 70.41 -14.41
N PHE A 74 -10.24 69.47 -15.34
CA PHE A 74 -11.32 68.55 -15.65
C PHE A 74 -11.59 67.58 -14.50
N LEU A 75 -10.58 67.19 -13.70
CA LEU A 75 -10.71 66.22 -12.61
C LEU A 75 -10.99 66.84 -11.23
N ARG A 76 -10.95 68.16 -11.16
CA ARG A 76 -11.12 68.92 -9.90
C ARG A 76 -12.40 68.61 -9.13
N PRO A 77 -13.60 68.47 -9.80
CA PRO A 77 -14.83 68.12 -9.09
C PRO A 77 -14.81 66.71 -8.43
N TYR A 78 -13.96 65.82 -9.01
CA TYR A 78 -13.87 64.39 -8.56
C TYR A 78 -12.56 64.09 -7.83
N SER A 79 -11.76 65.11 -7.51
CA SER A 79 -10.39 64.97 -6.99
C SER A 79 -10.34 64.13 -5.71
N GLN A 80 -11.31 64.25 -4.80
CA GLN A 80 -11.37 63.47 -3.57
C GLN A 80 -11.64 62.00 -3.85
N THR A 81 -12.68 61.68 -4.60
CA THR A 81 -13.07 60.29 -4.92
C THR A 81 -11.97 59.60 -5.72
N LEU A 82 -11.41 60.30 -6.74
CA LEU A 82 -10.37 59.75 -7.60
C LEU A 82 -9.07 59.48 -6.83
N SER A 83 -8.65 60.40 -5.94
CA SER A 83 -7.49 60.19 -5.07
C SER A 83 -7.68 59.02 -4.12
N THR A 84 -8.87 58.84 -3.56
CA THR A 84 -9.17 57.71 -2.66
C THR A 84 -9.15 56.38 -3.44
N VAL A 85 -9.76 56.32 -4.63
CA VAL A 85 -9.75 55.10 -5.46
C VAL A 85 -8.32 54.72 -5.90
N ILE A 86 -7.52 55.67 -6.35
CA ILE A 86 -6.13 55.41 -6.74
C ILE A 86 -5.30 54.90 -5.57
N ILE A 87 -5.42 55.52 -4.38
CA ILE A 87 -4.68 55.11 -3.20
C ILE A 87 -5.13 53.73 -2.74
N VAL A 88 -6.45 53.46 -2.73
CA VAL A 88 -6.98 52.13 -2.37
C VAL A 88 -6.44 51.05 -3.29
N ILE A 89 -6.47 51.30 -4.62
CA ILE A 89 -5.92 50.33 -5.57
C ILE A 89 -4.42 50.10 -5.34
N LEU A 90 -3.64 51.19 -5.18
CA LEU A 90 -2.21 51.09 -4.97
C LEU A 90 -1.84 50.36 -3.67
N VAL A 91 -2.50 50.73 -2.56
CA VAL A 91 -2.26 50.12 -1.26
C VAL A 91 -2.69 48.63 -1.27
N THR A 92 -3.83 48.33 -1.90
CA THR A 92 -4.30 46.95 -2.05
C THR A 92 -3.30 46.14 -2.88
N PHE A 93 -2.84 46.66 -4.00
CA PHE A 93 -1.83 45.99 -4.85
C PHE A 93 -0.53 45.72 -4.06
N LEU A 94 0.01 46.72 -3.39
CA LEU A 94 1.23 46.57 -2.59
C LEU A 94 1.03 45.57 -1.43
N SER A 95 -0.13 45.62 -0.76
CA SER A 95 -0.47 44.71 0.33
C SER A 95 -0.55 43.27 -0.16
N ILE A 96 -1.18 43.01 -1.30
CA ILE A 96 -1.26 41.67 -1.88
C ILE A 96 0.13 41.17 -2.29
N VAL A 97 0.89 41.98 -3.02
CA VAL A 97 2.20 41.53 -3.53
C VAL A 97 3.22 41.35 -2.39
N LEU A 98 3.44 42.42 -1.59
CA LEU A 98 4.49 42.42 -0.56
C LEU A 98 4.03 41.80 0.76
N GLY A 99 2.75 41.90 1.11
CA GLY A 99 2.19 41.38 2.35
C GLY A 99 1.77 39.91 2.26
N GLU A 100 1.37 39.43 1.07
CA GLU A 100 0.82 38.10 0.92
C GLU A 100 1.58 37.20 -0.07
N LEU A 101 1.65 37.56 -1.38
CA LEU A 101 2.17 36.66 -2.41
C LEU A 101 3.67 36.35 -2.21
N VAL A 102 4.51 37.37 -2.06
CA VAL A 102 5.96 37.19 -1.89
C VAL A 102 6.26 36.41 -0.60
N PRO A 103 5.70 36.77 0.57
CA PRO A 103 5.93 36.01 1.80
C PRO A 103 5.39 34.58 1.74
N LYS A 104 4.25 34.31 1.07
CA LYS A 104 3.75 32.95 0.88
C LYS A 104 4.74 32.11 0.07
N ARG A 105 5.24 32.63 -1.06
CA ARG A 105 6.19 31.91 -1.90
C ARG A 105 7.52 31.60 -1.18
N ILE A 106 8.03 32.54 -0.38
CA ILE A 106 9.21 32.31 0.46
C ILE A 106 8.91 31.23 1.52
N GLY A 107 7.69 31.25 2.10
CA GLY A 107 7.23 30.25 3.07
C GLY A 107 7.21 28.83 2.52
N LEU A 108 6.81 28.63 1.26
CA LEU A 108 6.83 27.35 0.56
C LEU A 108 8.26 26.85 0.30
N ILE A 109 9.14 27.71 -0.23
CA ILE A 109 10.50 27.31 -0.64
C ILE A 109 11.37 26.88 0.55
N ARG A 110 11.16 27.47 1.74
CA ARG A 110 11.98 27.23 2.93
C ARG A 110 11.12 26.95 4.18
N ALA A 111 10.13 26.06 4.01
CA ALA A 111 9.08 25.82 4.98
C ALA A 111 9.62 25.51 6.39
N GLU A 112 10.52 24.54 6.55
CA GLU A 112 11.03 24.13 7.87
C GLU A 112 11.85 25.22 8.54
N LYS A 113 12.69 25.97 7.76
CA LYS A 113 13.51 27.04 8.34
C LYS A 113 12.64 28.19 8.85
N ILE A 114 11.61 28.55 8.09
CA ILE A 114 10.69 29.63 8.44
C ILE A 114 9.77 29.19 9.58
N ALA A 115 9.23 27.99 9.54
CA ALA A 115 8.42 27.42 10.62
C ALA A 115 9.13 27.51 11.98
N ARG A 116 10.41 27.13 12.04
CA ARG A 116 11.24 27.24 13.26
C ARG A 116 11.43 28.68 13.76
N ILE A 117 11.55 29.66 12.83
CA ILE A 117 11.74 31.06 13.20
C ILE A 117 10.43 31.67 13.72
N VAL A 118 9.30 31.33 13.08
CA VAL A 118 8.02 31.95 13.39
C VAL A 118 7.25 31.21 14.51
N ALA A 119 7.63 29.99 14.85
CA ALA A 119 6.95 29.18 15.86
C ALA A 119 6.87 29.88 17.22
N GLY A 120 7.95 30.46 17.69
CA GLY A 120 7.98 31.21 18.98
C GLY A 120 6.99 32.38 19.00
N PRO A 121 7.12 33.36 18.10
CA PRO A 121 6.19 34.48 18.02
C PRO A 121 4.72 34.02 17.82
N MET A 122 4.47 33.01 16.98
CA MET A 122 3.13 32.48 16.75
C MET A 122 2.53 31.82 17.99
N ASN A 123 3.33 31.10 18.77
CA ASN A 123 2.87 30.51 20.03
C ASN A 123 2.45 31.59 21.05
N ILE A 124 3.20 32.67 21.13
CA ILE A 124 2.84 33.83 22.01
C ILE A 124 1.54 34.46 21.50
N LEU A 125 1.45 34.76 20.22
CA LEU A 125 0.25 35.34 19.60
C LEU A 125 -0.98 34.47 19.82
N SER A 126 -0.83 33.15 19.61
CA SER A 126 -1.90 32.15 19.80
C SER A 126 -2.44 32.17 21.23
N ARG A 127 -1.56 32.35 22.26
CA ARG A 127 -2.01 32.44 23.65
C ARG A 127 -2.80 33.75 23.90
N ILE A 128 -2.39 34.87 23.33
CA ILE A 128 -3.07 36.15 23.47
C ILE A 128 -4.44 36.12 22.82
N VAL A 129 -4.53 35.56 21.63
CA VAL A 129 -5.77 35.53 20.82
C VAL A 129 -6.69 34.34 21.20
N PHE A 130 -6.22 33.41 22.00
CA PHE A 130 -6.93 32.21 22.43
C PHE A 130 -8.39 32.42 22.85
N PRO A 131 -8.74 33.43 23.69
CA PRO A 131 -10.14 33.64 24.07
C PRO A 131 -11.07 33.92 22.91
N ILE A 132 -10.54 34.66 21.90
CA ILE A 132 -11.30 35.00 20.71
C ILE A 132 -11.46 33.75 19.82
N VAL A 133 -10.38 33.00 19.61
CA VAL A 133 -10.39 31.73 18.86
C VAL A 133 -11.36 30.75 19.48
N TRP A 134 -11.35 30.60 20.81
CA TRP A 134 -12.25 29.72 21.54
C TRP A 134 -13.73 30.11 21.30
N LEU A 135 -14.05 31.41 21.35
CA LEU A 135 -15.40 31.91 21.10
C LEU A 135 -15.84 31.60 19.66
N LEU A 136 -15.00 31.87 18.67
CA LEU A 136 -15.27 31.59 17.27
C LEU A 136 -15.49 30.10 17.02
N ASN A 137 -14.63 29.25 17.55
CA ASN A 137 -14.76 27.79 17.41
C ASN A 137 -16.05 27.27 18.03
N LYS A 138 -16.46 27.85 19.17
CA LYS A 138 -17.75 27.49 19.81
C LYS A 138 -18.94 27.88 18.94
N ILE A 139 -18.89 29.06 18.32
CA ILE A 139 -19.94 29.51 17.38
C ILE A 139 -19.97 28.61 16.15
N THR A 140 -18.80 28.30 15.56
CA THR A 140 -18.69 27.40 14.41
C THR A 140 -19.23 25.98 14.73
N ALA A 141 -18.90 25.44 15.91
CA ALA A 141 -19.41 24.15 16.34
C ALA A 141 -20.95 24.14 16.49
N ILE A 142 -21.54 25.24 16.96
CA ILE A 142 -23.01 25.39 17.03
C ILE A 142 -23.60 25.40 15.62
N ILE A 143 -22.99 26.11 14.68
CA ILE A 143 -23.43 26.17 13.28
C ILE A 143 -23.33 24.78 12.65
N PHE A 144 -22.22 24.05 12.81
CA PHE A 144 -22.04 22.69 12.27
C PHE A 144 -23.08 21.72 12.84
N LYS A 145 -23.38 21.83 14.15
CA LYS A 145 -24.44 21.02 14.77
C LYS A 145 -25.83 21.36 14.21
N LEU A 146 -26.10 22.63 13.92
CA LEU A 146 -27.39 23.07 13.35
C LEU A 146 -27.58 22.52 11.92
N PHE A 147 -26.51 22.47 11.11
CA PHE A 147 -26.52 21.93 9.75
C PHE A 147 -26.26 20.42 9.66
N ASN A 148 -26.14 19.72 10.80
CA ASN A 148 -25.83 18.29 10.89
C ASN A 148 -24.57 17.85 10.12
N ILE A 149 -23.58 18.75 10.02
CA ILE A 149 -22.29 18.47 9.38
C ILE A 149 -21.45 17.69 10.38
N LYS A 150 -21.22 16.39 10.11
CA LYS A 150 -20.28 15.57 10.90
C LYS A 150 -18.87 15.89 10.41
N ALA A 151 -17.97 16.26 11.32
CA ALA A 151 -16.55 16.27 11.02
C ALA A 151 -16.12 14.81 10.78
N SER A 152 -15.63 14.49 9.58
CA SER A 152 -15.00 13.22 9.29
C SER A 152 -13.66 13.20 10.05
N GLY A 153 -13.68 12.63 11.25
CA GLY A 153 -12.54 12.62 12.18
C GLY A 153 -11.73 11.33 12.14
N ASP A 154 -11.68 10.61 11.02
CA ASP A 154 -10.79 9.46 10.88
C ASP A 154 -9.58 9.84 10.01
N ASN A 155 -8.56 10.37 10.68
CA ASN A 155 -7.19 10.45 10.13
C ASN A 155 -6.44 9.10 10.32
N ALA A 156 -7.14 7.98 10.24
CA ALA A 156 -6.49 6.70 10.15
C ALA A 156 -5.82 6.62 8.78
N VAL A 157 -4.52 6.44 8.76
CA VAL A 157 -3.78 6.20 7.52
C VAL A 157 -4.31 4.90 6.93
N THR A 158 -4.79 4.94 5.71
CA THR A 158 -5.28 3.75 5.02
C THR A 158 -4.13 2.98 4.36
N GLU A 159 -4.39 1.73 4.00
CA GLU A 159 -3.40 0.91 3.31
C GLU A 159 -3.04 1.51 1.95
N GLU A 160 -4.02 2.09 1.24
CA GLU A 160 -3.82 2.77 -0.03
C GLU A 160 -2.90 3.99 0.11
N GLU A 161 -3.03 4.74 1.21
CA GLU A 161 -2.12 5.86 1.49
C GLU A 161 -0.69 5.38 1.75
N ILE A 162 -0.52 4.23 2.41
CA ILE A 162 0.81 3.63 2.63
C ILE A 162 1.39 3.15 1.31
N LYS A 163 0.63 2.45 0.47
CA LYS A 163 1.05 2.00 -0.87
C LYS A 163 1.47 3.18 -1.75
N ALA A 164 0.68 4.26 -1.75
CA ALA A 164 1.01 5.48 -2.49
C ALA A 164 2.34 6.13 -2.02
N MET A 165 2.59 6.15 -0.70
CA MET A 165 3.87 6.66 -0.16
C MET A 165 5.07 5.78 -0.55
N ILE A 166 4.89 4.46 -0.64
CA ILE A 166 5.94 3.51 -1.06
C ILE A 166 6.26 3.73 -2.53
N THR A 167 5.24 3.87 -3.38
CA THR A 167 5.39 4.16 -4.82
C THR A 167 6.13 5.49 -5.03
N GLU A 168 5.71 6.57 -4.34
CA GLU A 168 6.42 7.87 -4.38
C GLU A 168 7.87 7.72 -3.91
N GLY A 169 8.12 6.85 -2.91
CA GLY A 169 9.47 6.56 -2.41
C GLY A 169 10.35 5.86 -3.45
N SER A 170 9.79 4.94 -4.24
CA SER A 170 10.50 4.23 -5.32
C SER A 170 10.78 5.18 -6.50
N GLU A 171 9.81 5.93 -6.98
CA GLU A 171 10.00 6.94 -8.05
C GLU A 171 11.10 7.97 -7.73
N HIS A 172 11.31 8.28 -6.44
CA HIS A 172 12.35 9.19 -5.98
C HIS A 172 13.68 8.50 -5.63
N GLY A 173 13.80 7.19 -5.86
CA GLY A 173 14.99 6.40 -5.57
C GLY A 173 15.33 6.31 -4.08
N THR A 174 14.36 6.45 -3.20
CA THR A 174 14.53 6.28 -1.74
C THR A 174 14.28 4.83 -1.31
N ILE A 175 13.47 4.11 -2.08
CA ILE A 175 13.14 2.69 -1.96
C ILE A 175 13.56 2.07 -3.29
N GLU A 176 14.25 0.94 -3.25
CA GLU A 176 14.59 0.18 -4.46
C GLU A 176 13.34 -0.54 -4.98
N GLU A 177 13.27 -0.85 -6.29
CA GLU A 177 12.08 -1.46 -6.88
C GLU A 177 11.81 -2.85 -6.28
N GLU A 178 12.86 -3.63 -6.03
CA GLU A 178 12.78 -4.94 -5.37
C GLU A 178 12.23 -4.83 -3.92
N GLU A 179 12.57 -3.75 -3.21
CA GLU A 179 12.02 -3.50 -1.87
C GLU A 179 10.53 -3.16 -1.94
N LYS A 180 10.11 -2.38 -2.93
CA LYS A 180 8.70 -2.04 -3.18
C LYS A 180 7.88 -3.29 -3.47
N GLU A 181 8.36 -4.16 -4.38
CA GLU A 181 7.68 -5.42 -4.72
C GLU A 181 7.48 -6.31 -3.48
N ILE A 182 8.51 -6.47 -2.64
CA ILE A 182 8.39 -7.25 -1.40
C ILE A 182 7.34 -6.66 -0.47
N ILE A 183 7.27 -5.34 -0.33
CA ILE A 183 6.29 -4.68 0.53
C ILE A 183 4.86 -4.89 -0.01
N GLU A 184 4.66 -4.77 -1.32
CA GLU A 184 3.36 -5.03 -1.98
C GLU A 184 2.93 -6.48 -1.78
N ARG A 185 3.85 -7.45 -1.94
CA ARG A 185 3.59 -8.88 -1.67
C ARG A 185 3.23 -9.15 -0.21
N ILE A 186 3.83 -8.43 0.75
CA ILE A 186 3.48 -8.54 2.18
C ILE A 186 2.04 -8.08 2.43
N PHE A 187 1.61 -6.96 1.85
CA PHE A 187 0.22 -6.51 1.97
C PHE A 187 -0.74 -7.53 1.38
N HIS A 188 -0.43 -8.02 0.18
CA HIS A 188 -1.26 -9.00 -0.49
C HIS A 188 -1.35 -10.33 0.28
N LEU A 189 -0.24 -10.78 0.90
CA LEU A 189 -0.22 -12.00 1.71
C LEU A 189 -1.21 -11.95 2.89
N GLY A 190 -1.50 -10.75 3.41
CA GLY A 190 -2.45 -10.55 4.51
C GLY A 190 -3.85 -11.02 4.20
N ASP A 191 -4.28 -10.82 2.96
CA ASP A 191 -5.62 -11.13 2.47
C ASP A 191 -5.71 -12.53 1.82
N ARG A 192 -4.55 -13.17 1.56
CA ARG A 192 -4.48 -14.48 0.91
C ARG A 192 -4.92 -15.61 1.83
N ASN A 193 -5.74 -16.48 1.26
CA ASN A 193 -6.06 -17.78 1.85
C ASN A 193 -4.88 -18.75 1.63
N ILE A 194 -4.64 -19.64 2.61
CA ILE A 194 -3.57 -20.66 2.51
C ILE A 194 -3.78 -21.64 1.38
N THR A 195 -5.01 -21.80 0.88
CA THR A 195 -5.35 -22.67 -0.25
C THR A 195 -4.72 -22.21 -1.55
N SER A 196 -4.46 -20.89 -1.70
CA SER A 196 -3.78 -20.34 -2.88
C SER A 196 -2.26 -20.56 -2.90
N LEU A 197 -1.69 -21.01 -1.77
CA LEU A 197 -0.26 -21.22 -1.59
C LEU A 197 0.11 -22.70 -1.43
N MET A 198 -0.88 -23.59 -1.29
CA MET A 198 -0.64 -24.99 -1.01
C MET A 198 -0.29 -25.78 -2.27
N THR A 199 0.49 -26.84 -2.09
CA THR A 199 0.55 -27.95 -3.04
C THR A 199 -0.73 -28.75 -2.90
N HIS A 200 -1.49 -28.90 -4.01
CA HIS A 200 -2.76 -29.63 -3.99
C HIS A 200 -2.54 -31.12 -3.70
N ARG A 201 -3.53 -31.76 -3.07
CA ARG A 201 -3.46 -33.18 -2.65
C ARG A 201 -3.06 -34.17 -3.75
N THR A 202 -3.41 -33.89 -5.01
CA THR A 202 -3.07 -34.75 -6.16
C THR A 202 -1.58 -34.74 -6.47
N ASP A 203 -0.89 -33.67 -6.12
CA ASP A 203 0.51 -33.41 -6.46
C ASP A 203 1.45 -33.69 -5.26
N ILE A 204 0.87 -34.16 -4.13
CA ILE A 204 1.63 -34.53 -2.94
C ILE A 204 2.20 -35.96 -3.08
N GLU A 205 3.52 -36.07 -3.04
CA GLU A 205 4.19 -37.34 -2.88
C GLU A 205 4.18 -37.77 -1.40
N TRP A 206 3.71 -38.98 -1.12
CA TRP A 206 3.60 -39.50 0.23
C TRP A 206 4.15 -40.93 0.35
N MET A 207 4.50 -41.35 1.56
CA MET A 207 5.06 -42.67 1.87
C MET A 207 4.10 -43.48 2.72
N ASP A 208 4.09 -44.83 2.55
CA ASP A 208 3.26 -45.69 3.38
C ASP A 208 3.93 -45.93 4.74
N VAL A 209 3.14 -45.91 5.81
CA VAL A 209 3.61 -46.08 7.19
C VAL A 209 4.23 -47.49 7.45
N ASN A 210 3.85 -48.44 6.63
CA ASN A 210 4.33 -49.83 6.70
C ASN A 210 5.65 -50.06 5.95
N ASP A 211 6.08 -49.08 5.15
CA ASP A 211 7.34 -49.14 4.42
C ASP A 211 8.56 -49.10 5.36
N THR A 212 9.66 -49.65 4.89
CA THR A 212 10.97 -49.56 5.55
C THR A 212 11.82 -48.46 4.87
N VAL A 213 12.82 -47.98 5.59
CA VAL A 213 13.78 -46.98 5.04
C VAL A 213 14.42 -47.47 3.74
N GLN A 214 14.70 -48.81 3.64
CA GLN A 214 15.27 -49.36 2.41
C GLN A 214 14.25 -49.32 1.26
N SER A 215 13.00 -49.75 1.51
CA SER A 215 11.96 -49.74 0.45
C SER A 215 11.69 -48.36 -0.09
N VAL A 216 11.75 -47.34 0.78
CA VAL A 216 11.62 -45.93 0.37
C VAL A 216 12.77 -45.49 -0.50
N LYS A 217 14.03 -45.80 -0.14
CA LYS A 217 15.20 -45.46 -0.95
C LYS A 217 15.17 -46.11 -2.34
N ASP A 218 14.64 -47.33 -2.41
CA ASP A 218 14.54 -48.07 -3.68
C ASP A 218 13.41 -47.54 -4.57
N LYS A 219 12.35 -46.99 -3.98
CA LYS A 219 11.16 -46.47 -4.66
C LYS A 219 11.27 -45.03 -5.11
N TYR A 220 11.93 -44.20 -4.29
CA TYR A 220 12.07 -42.75 -4.50
C TYR A 220 13.55 -42.36 -4.76
N ASP A 221 14.02 -42.63 -5.97
CA ASP A 221 15.35 -42.24 -6.42
C ASP A 221 15.25 -41.39 -7.70
N PRO A 222 15.57 -40.09 -7.69
CA PRO A 222 16.09 -39.30 -6.56
C PRO A 222 15.00 -38.86 -5.56
N ILE A 223 15.37 -38.75 -4.27
CA ILE A 223 14.52 -38.15 -3.25
C ILE A 223 14.51 -36.64 -3.46
N THR A 224 13.37 -36.10 -3.84
CA THR A 224 13.23 -34.72 -4.31
C THR A 224 12.94 -33.73 -3.18
N TYR A 225 12.11 -34.14 -2.20
CA TYR A 225 11.62 -33.22 -1.18
C TYR A 225 12.34 -33.38 0.17
N SER A 226 12.38 -32.31 0.96
CA SER A 226 12.96 -32.33 2.30
C SER A 226 12.07 -32.99 3.36
N THR A 227 10.77 -33.07 3.09
CA THR A 227 9.72 -33.57 4.00
C THR A 227 8.67 -34.34 3.21
N TYR A 228 8.25 -35.50 3.72
CA TYR A 228 7.20 -36.31 3.12
C TYR A 228 6.11 -36.59 4.14
N PRO A 229 4.82 -36.51 3.75
CA PRO A 229 3.71 -37.08 4.50
C PRO A 229 3.85 -38.62 4.59
N VAL A 230 3.42 -39.18 5.70
CA VAL A 230 3.35 -40.62 5.87
C VAL A 230 1.91 -41.01 6.20
N CYS A 231 1.33 -41.84 5.33
CA CYS A 231 -0.08 -42.19 5.36
C CYS A 231 -0.26 -43.73 5.54
N ASP A 232 -1.45 -44.14 5.91
CA ASP A 232 -1.81 -45.57 6.02
C ASP A 232 -2.74 -45.95 4.87
N GLY A 233 -2.15 -46.39 3.76
CA GLY A 233 -2.85 -46.86 2.56
C GLY A 233 -3.53 -45.78 1.72
N LEU A 234 -4.02 -44.71 2.32
CA LEU A 234 -4.67 -43.56 1.65
C LEU A 234 -4.07 -42.24 2.08
N ILE A 235 -4.02 -41.29 1.19
CA ILE A 235 -3.48 -39.94 1.45
C ILE A 235 -4.27 -39.18 2.52
N ASP A 236 -5.56 -39.49 2.70
CA ASP A 236 -6.40 -38.87 3.72
C ASP A 236 -6.11 -39.41 5.15
N ASP A 237 -5.44 -40.56 5.27
CA ASP A 237 -5.08 -41.15 6.58
C ASP A 237 -3.63 -40.83 6.95
N ILE A 238 -3.35 -39.55 7.21
CA ILE A 238 -2.00 -39.07 7.56
C ILE A 238 -1.66 -39.48 9.01
N LYS A 239 -0.59 -40.27 9.17
CA LYS A 239 -0.07 -40.68 10.48
C LYS A 239 0.99 -39.72 11.03
N GLY A 240 1.66 -38.98 10.16
CA GLY A 240 2.72 -38.05 10.52
C GLY A 240 3.52 -37.61 9.32
N MET A 241 4.72 -37.13 9.58
CA MET A 241 5.68 -36.66 8.56
C MET A 241 7.04 -37.29 8.84
N ILE A 242 7.87 -37.37 7.78
CA ILE A 242 9.28 -37.72 7.87
C ILE A 242 10.13 -36.66 7.19
N TYR A 243 11.18 -36.23 7.89
CA TYR A 243 12.21 -35.39 7.27
C TYR A 243 13.28 -36.28 6.63
N ILE A 244 13.71 -35.93 5.42
CA ILE A 244 14.75 -36.69 4.72
C ILE A 244 16.03 -36.87 5.54
N LYS A 245 16.39 -35.89 6.39
CA LYS A 245 17.55 -35.97 7.29
C LYS A 245 17.43 -37.08 8.33
N ASP A 246 16.20 -37.42 8.77
CA ASP A 246 15.94 -38.48 9.75
C ASP A 246 15.95 -39.84 9.04
N LEU A 247 15.45 -39.90 7.82
CA LEU A 247 15.49 -41.09 6.98
C LEU A 247 16.92 -41.49 6.62
N LEU A 248 17.82 -40.50 6.36
CA LEU A 248 19.23 -40.74 6.08
C LEU A 248 20.01 -41.26 7.30
N LYS A 249 19.54 -40.97 8.54
CA LYS A 249 20.18 -41.40 9.78
C LYS A 249 19.71 -42.76 10.26
N ALA A 250 18.54 -43.19 9.82
CA ALA A 250 17.94 -44.45 10.24
C ALA A 250 18.56 -45.67 9.52
N SER A 251 18.54 -46.83 10.16
CA SER A 251 18.97 -48.08 9.54
C SER A 251 17.97 -48.53 8.46
N SER A 252 18.48 -49.26 7.47
CA SER A 252 17.69 -49.73 6.32
C SER A 252 16.43 -50.49 6.71
N ASP A 253 16.47 -51.31 7.78
CA ASP A 253 15.36 -52.11 8.26
C ASP A 253 14.37 -51.37 9.16
N THR A 254 14.63 -50.08 9.49
CA THR A 254 13.75 -49.27 10.32
C THR A 254 12.41 -49.03 9.60
N ARG A 255 11.29 -49.25 10.31
CA ARG A 255 9.97 -48.90 9.76
C ARG A 255 9.75 -47.40 9.84
N LEU A 256 9.02 -46.86 8.89
CA LEU A 256 8.67 -45.45 8.88
C LEU A 256 7.87 -45.06 10.12
N ALA A 257 7.00 -45.95 10.60
CA ALA A 257 6.24 -45.79 11.85
C ALA A 257 7.10 -45.43 13.07
N ASP A 258 8.35 -45.89 13.13
CA ASP A 258 9.25 -45.71 14.29
C ASP A 258 9.96 -44.36 14.30
N ILE A 259 9.95 -43.62 13.17
CA ILE A 259 10.66 -42.34 13.01
C ILE A 259 9.72 -41.16 12.65
N LEU A 260 8.42 -41.39 12.78
CA LEU A 260 7.40 -40.37 12.51
C LEU A 260 7.57 -39.12 13.38
N LYS A 261 7.30 -37.99 12.79
CA LYS A 261 7.13 -36.71 13.47
C LYS A 261 5.69 -36.25 13.44
N PRO A 262 5.24 -35.48 14.44
CA PRO A 262 3.88 -34.94 14.45
C PRO A 262 3.56 -34.14 13.21
N ALA A 263 2.37 -34.28 12.65
CA ALA A 263 1.79 -33.49 11.61
C ALA A 263 1.04 -32.27 12.18
N LEU A 264 1.13 -31.13 11.53
CA LEU A 264 0.34 -29.95 11.83
C LEU A 264 -0.84 -29.88 10.86
N PHE A 265 -2.07 -29.85 11.40
CA PHE A 265 -3.29 -29.69 10.61
C PHE A 265 -3.87 -28.30 10.81
N VAL A 266 -4.32 -27.69 9.71
CA VAL A 266 -4.95 -26.36 9.70
C VAL A 266 -6.18 -26.37 8.80
N PRO A 267 -7.26 -25.68 9.20
CA PRO A 267 -8.43 -25.51 8.34
C PRO A 267 -8.12 -24.67 7.09
N GLU A 268 -8.76 -24.98 5.97
CA GLU A 268 -8.57 -24.30 4.68
C GLU A 268 -8.87 -22.79 4.70
N ASN A 269 -9.74 -22.34 5.59
CA ASN A 269 -10.14 -20.94 5.72
C ASN A 269 -9.18 -20.08 6.55
N ASN A 270 -7.97 -20.57 6.84
CA ASN A 270 -6.95 -19.78 7.54
C ASN A 270 -6.21 -18.85 6.58
N SER A 271 -5.83 -17.67 7.08
CA SER A 271 -4.91 -16.78 6.36
C SER A 271 -3.46 -17.23 6.51
N ALA A 272 -2.61 -16.84 5.54
CA ALA A 272 -1.18 -17.15 5.55
C ALA A 272 -0.48 -16.62 6.82
N TYR A 273 -0.87 -15.45 7.35
CA TYR A 273 -0.33 -14.93 8.61
C TYR A 273 -0.63 -15.80 9.81
N LYS A 274 -1.87 -16.29 9.95
CA LYS A 274 -2.23 -17.18 11.05
C LYS A 274 -1.45 -18.49 10.99
N LEU A 275 -1.22 -19.01 9.79
CA LEU A 275 -0.39 -20.19 9.60
C LEU A 275 1.06 -19.91 9.98
N LEU A 276 1.63 -18.77 9.57
CA LEU A 276 2.99 -18.38 9.92
C LEU A 276 3.18 -18.27 11.45
N GLU A 277 2.23 -17.68 12.16
CA GLU A 277 2.24 -17.65 13.63
C GLU A 277 2.24 -19.08 14.22
N LYS A 278 1.39 -19.97 13.70
CA LYS A 278 1.29 -21.35 14.16
C LYS A 278 2.57 -22.16 13.90
N ILE A 279 3.23 -21.93 12.76
CA ILE A 279 4.54 -22.51 12.45
C ILE A 279 5.60 -22.01 13.44
N LYS A 280 5.61 -20.70 13.76
CA LYS A 280 6.54 -20.11 14.76
C LYS A 280 6.35 -20.71 16.16
N GLU A 281 5.11 -20.95 16.58
CA GLU A 281 4.77 -21.53 17.88
C GLU A 281 5.15 -23.02 17.96
N THR A 282 4.77 -23.80 16.95
CA THR A 282 4.96 -25.25 16.92
C THR A 282 6.35 -25.67 16.50
N LYS A 283 7.08 -24.82 15.77
CA LYS A 283 8.35 -25.12 15.08
C LYS A 283 8.24 -26.25 14.06
N ILE A 284 7.03 -26.54 13.58
CA ILE A 284 6.76 -27.49 12.50
C ILE A 284 6.62 -26.67 11.21
N HIS A 285 7.51 -26.87 10.25
CA HIS A 285 7.66 -26.01 9.07
C HIS A 285 6.76 -26.41 7.90
N SER A 286 5.82 -27.34 8.10
CA SER A 286 4.85 -27.75 7.10
C SER A 286 3.52 -28.06 7.76
N ALA A 287 2.43 -27.80 7.06
CA ALA A 287 1.07 -28.03 7.56
C ALA A 287 0.21 -28.70 6.48
N PHE A 288 -0.70 -29.55 6.92
CA PHE A 288 -1.74 -30.17 6.10
C PHE A 288 -3.01 -29.35 6.21
N ILE A 289 -3.54 -28.99 5.06
CA ILE A 289 -4.76 -28.20 4.94
C ILE A 289 -5.93 -29.17 4.81
N VAL A 290 -6.92 -29.00 5.69
CA VAL A 290 -8.10 -29.86 5.73
C VAL A 290 -9.38 -29.03 5.65
N ASN A 291 -10.39 -29.58 4.96
CA ASN A 291 -11.73 -28.99 4.92
C ASN A 291 -12.54 -29.32 6.19
N GLU A 292 -13.82 -28.87 6.24
CA GLU A 292 -14.72 -29.07 7.39
C GLU A 292 -15.06 -30.55 7.66
N TYR A 293 -14.85 -31.42 6.69
CA TYR A 293 -15.07 -32.87 6.80
C TYR A 293 -13.83 -33.61 7.23
N GLY A 294 -12.68 -32.93 7.39
CA GLY A 294 -11.40 -33.53 7.71
C GLY A 294 -10.68 -34.16 6.53
N THR A 295 -11.16 -33.93 5.30
CA THR A 295 -10.50 -34.39 4.07
C THR A 295 -9.29 -33.51 3.80
N LEU A 296 -8.17 -34.11 3.36
CA LEU A 296 -6.98 -33.38 2.95
C LEU A 296 -7.23 -32.63 1.64
N GLU A 297 -7.00 -31.33 1.65
CA GLU A 297 -7.03 -30.48 0.43
C GLU A 297 -5.63 -30.27 -0.14
N GLY A 298 -4.62 -30.12 0.73
CA GLY A 298 -3.26 -29.89 0.29
C GLY A 298 -2.25 -29.84 1.44
N MET A 299 -1.03 -29.50 1.09
CA MET A 299 0.07 -29.30 2.02
C MET A 299 0.74 -27.95 1.72
N ILE A 300 1.13 -27.22 2.76
CA ILE A 300 1.86 -25.96 2.65
C ILE A 300 3.08 -26.00 3.57
N THR A 301 4.17 -25.43 3.09
CA THR A 301 5.42 -25.33 3.84
C THR A 301 5.76 -23.87 4.18
N LEU A 302 6.72 -23.68 5.10
CA LEU A 302 7.26 -22.35 5.37
C LEU A 302 7.89 -21.73 4.12
N ASN A 303 8.49 -22.55 3.25
CA ASN A 303 9.11 -22.07 2.02
C ASN A 303 8.06 -21.45 1.06
N ASP A 304 6.89 -22.05 0.95
CA ASP A 304 5.81 -21.55 0.09
C ASP A 304 5.33 -20.17 0.57
N ILE A 305 5.26 -19.96 1.90
CA ILE A 305 4.93 -18.64 2.48
C ILE A 305 6.07 -17.64 2.23
N LEU A 306 7.33 -18.05 2.36
CA LEU A 306 8.48 -17.18 2.08
C LEU A 306 8.57 -16.82 0.60
N GLU A 307 8.29 -17.76 -0.29
CA GLU A 307 8.23 -17.56 -1.74
C GLU A 307 7.13 -16.54 -2.12
N ALA A 308 5.98 -16.63 -1.46
CA ALA A 308 4.91 -15.65 -1.64
C ALA A 308 5.30 -14.21 -1.20
N ILE A 309 6.29 -14.06 -0.32
CA ILE A 309 6.80 -12.75 0.14
C ILE A 309 7.94 -12.25 -0.76
N VAL A 310 8.93 -13.12 -1.04
CA VAL A 310 10.19 -12.72 -1.71
C VAL A 310 10.07 -12.82 -3.23
N GLY A 311 9.10 -13.60 -3.73
CA GLY A 311 8.99 -13.98 -5.14
C GLY A 311 9.68 -15.32 -5.41
N GLU A 312 9.65 -15.75 -6.66
CA GLU A 312 10.20 -17.03 -7.09
C GLU A 312 11.65 -17.22 -6.65
N MET A 313 11.90 -18.30 -5.90
CA MET A 313 13.24 -18.70 -5.53
C MET A 313 13.75 -19.75 -6.53
N PRO A 314 14.89 -19.54 -7.21
CA PRO A 314 15.45 -20.53 -8.11
C PRO A 314 15.68 -21.85 -7.37
N GLN A 315 14.88 -22.87 -7.68
CA GLN A 315 15.06 -24.22 -7.14
C GLN A 315 15.86 -25.06 -8.15
N THR A 316 16.98 -25.63 -7.69
CA THR A 316 17.77 -26.55 -8.51
C THR A 316 16.97 -27.82 -8.79
N GLY A 317 16.49 -28.00 -10.04
CA GLY A 317 15.89 -29.26 -10.51
C GLY A 317 14.35 -29.30 -10.64
N LYS A 318 13.65 -28.23 -10.38
CA LYS A 318 12.28 -28.05 -10.88
C LYS A 318 12.34 -27.21 -12.15
N ASP A 319 11.77 -27.71 -13.23
CA ASP A 319 11.46 -26.89 -14.38
C ASP A 319 10.61 -25.69 -13.90
N GLU A 320 10.85 -24.50 -14.46
CA GLU A 320 10.15 -23.26 -14.17
C GLU A 320 8.66 -23.44 -14.42
N TYR A 321 7.90 -23.85 -13.37
CA TYR A 321 6.47 -24.10 -13.45
C TYR A 321 5.67 -22.82 -13.19
N GLY A 322 5.85 -21.81 -13.96
CA GLY A 322 5.07 -20.61 -13.80
C GLY A 322 4.60 -20.11 -15.15
N ILE A 323 5.37 -19.21 -15.70
CA ILE A 323 5.08 -18.54 -16.98
C ILE A 323 6.30 -18.73 -17.88
N VAL A 324 6.13 -19.46 -18.98
CA VAL A 324 7.20 -19.71 -19.95
C VAL A 324 6.90 -18.98 -21.25
N GLU A 325 7.76 -18.06 -21.64
CA GLU A 325 7.66 -17.38 -22.93
C GLU A 325 8.10 -18.33 -24.06
N ARG A 326 7.28 -18.42 -25.08
CA ARG A 326 7.53 -19.24 -26.28
C ARG A 326 8.16 -18.41 -27.38
N ASN A 327 8.83 -19.09 -28.30
CA ASN A 327 9.50 -18.46 -29.44
C ASN A 327 8.57 -17.66 -30.37
N ASP A 328 7.26 -17.86 -30.29
CA ASP A 328 6.24 -17.17 -31.06
C ASP A 328 5.69 -15.91 -30.34
N GLY A 329 6.21 -15.61 -29.14
CA GLY A 329 5.80 -14.48 -28.33
C GLY A 329 4.50 -14.70 -27.56
N THR A 330 4.03 -15.96 -27.45
CA THR A 330 2.97 -16.38 -26.54
C THR A 330 3.57 -16.92 -25.25
N TYR A 331 2.76 -16.99 -24.19
CA TYR A 331 3.18 -17.47 -22.87
C TYR A 331 2.43 -18.75 -22.53
N LEU A 332 3.15 -19.83 -22.23
CA LEU A 332 2.57 -21.01 -21.63
C LEU A 332 2.56 -20.83 -20.12
N VAL A 333 1.37 -20.88 -19.52
CA VAL A 333 1.15 -20.52 -18.13
C VAL A 333 0.53 -21.69 -17.39
N ASP A 334 1.07 -22.00 -16.22
CA ASP A 334 0.42 -22.93 -15.28
C ASP A 334 -0.83 -22.27 -14.71
N ALA A 335 -1.97 -22.91 -14.84
CA ALA A 335 -3.22 -22.32 -14.37
C ALA A 335 -3.35 -22.28 -12.84
N GLN A 336 -2.49 -23.00 -12.12
CA GLN A 336 -2.49 -23.03 -10.67
C GLN A 336 -1.69 -21.89 -10.05
N ILE A 337 -0.95 -21.10 -10.84
CA ILE A 337 -0.25 -19.93 -10.30
C ILE A 337 -1.26 -18.96 -9.70
N PRO A 338 -0.86 -18.23 -8.65
CA PRO A 338 -1.66 -17.15 -8.13
C PRO A 338 -1.96 -16.10 -9.19
N PHE A 339 -3.21 -15.64 -9.25
CA PHE A 339 -3.59 -14.59 -10.21
C PHE A 339 -2.79 -13.30 -10.03
N TYR A 340 -2.42 -12.99 -8.80
CA TYR A 340 -1.51 -11.88 -8.50
C TYR A 340 -0.15 -12.05 -9.19
N ASP A 341 0.45 -13.25 -9.12
CA ASP A 341 1.77 -13.50 -9.72
C ASP A 341 1.71 -13.42 -11.25
N PHE A 342 0.58 -13.84 -11.84
CA PHE A 342 0.30 -13.62 -13.26
C PHE A 342 0.26 -12.13 -13.60
N LEU A 343 -0.50 -11.32 -12.85
CA LEU A 343 -0.59 -9.87 -13.06
C LEU A 343 0.75 -9.17 -12.81
N SER A 344 1.49 -9.60 -11.80
CA SER A 344 2.81 -9.06 -11.46
C SER A 344 3.82 -9.26 -12.60
N ARG A 345 3.79 -10.43 -13.25
CA ARG A 345 4.67 -10.71 -14.40
C ARG A 345 4.47 -9.74 -15.56
N PHE A 346 3.25 -9.19 -15.69
CA PHE A 346 2.88 -8.26 -16.76
C PHE A 346 2.68 -6.82 -16.27
N GLU A 347 3.16 -6.49 -15.05
CA GLU A 347 3.09 -5.15 -14.44
C GLU A 347 1.66 -4.57 -14.38
N LYS A 348 0.68 -5.42 -14.03
CA LYS A 348 -0.75 -5.09 -13.96
C LYS A 348 -1.37 -5.38 -12.60
N THR A 349 -0.58 -5.33 -11.52
CA THR A 349 -1.04 -5.63 -10.16
C THR A 349 -2.15 -4.70 -9.68
N GLU A 350 -2.25 -3.49 -10.23
CA GLU A 350 -3.33 -2.54 -9.95
C GLU A 350 -4.72 -3.10 -10.28
N TRP A 351 -4.82 -4.07 -11.20
CA TRP A 351 -6.11 -4.68 -11.58
C TRP A 351 -6.68 -5.60 -10.50
N MET A 352 -5.87 -6.03 -9.53
CA MET A 352 -6.35 -6.74 -8.33
C MET A 352 -7.29 -5.91 -7.47
N ASN A 353 -7.18 -4.58 -7.52
CA ASN A 353 -8.01 -3.69 -6.71
C ASN A 353 -9.33 -3.32 -7.39
N GLU A 354 -9.58 -3.80 -8.60
CA GLU A 354 -10.75 -3.48 -9.40
C GLU A 354 -11.82 -4.59 -9.32
N GLY A 355 -12.52 -4.67 -8.19
CA GLY A 355 -13.66 -5.58 -7.99
C GLY A 355 -13.50 -6.51 -6.78
N GLU A 356 -14.58 -7.23 -6.45
CA GLU A 356 -14.53 -8.34 -5.48
C GLU A 356 -14.11 -9.60 -6.26
N HIS A 357 -12.96 -10.17 -5.91
CA HIS A 357 -12.46 -11.40 -6.52
C HIS A 357 -12.63 -12.57 -5.53
N ASP A 358 -13.50 -13.52 -5.89
CA ASP A 358 -13.72 -14.75 -5.14
C ASP A 358 -12.76 -15.87 -5.57
N PHE A 359 -11.61 -15.53 -6.16
CA PHE A 359 -10.62 -16.48 -6.66
C PHE A 359 -9.19 -16.03 -6.32
N ASP A 360 -8.31 -17.01 -6.13
CA ASP A 360 -6.90 -16.79 -5.78
C ASP A 360 -5.93 -17.18 -6.91
N THR A 361 -6.34 -18.13 -7.78
CA THR A 361 -5.50 -18.68 -8.86
C THR A 361 -5.95 -18.20 -10.24
N LEU A 362 -5.05 -18.34 -11.22
CA LEU A 362 -5.38 -18.05 -12.63
C LEU A 362 -6.48 -18.99 -13.15
N ALA A 363 -6.51 -20.26 -12.71
CA ALA A 363 -7.61 -21.17 -13.00
C ALA A 363 -8.94 -20.67 -12.43
N GLY A 364 -8.94 -20.18 -11.20
CA GLY A 364 -10.11 -19.57 -10.56
C GLY A 364 -10.61 -18.34 -11.32
N PHE A 365 -9.70 -17.49 -11.77
CA PHE A 365 -10.01 -16.35 -12.65
C PHE A 365 -10.70 -16.79 -13.96
N VAL A 366 -10.16 -17.80 -14.63
CA VAL A 366 -10.75 -18.33 -15.87
C VAL A 366 -12.16 -18.88 -15.63
N LEU A 367 -12.38 -19.60 -14.53
CA LEU A 367 -13.70 -20.10 -14.14
C LEU A 367 -14.68 -18.97 -13.86
N HIS A 368 -14.20 -17.90 -13.22
CA HIS A 368 -15.00 -16.70 -12.92
C HIS A 368 -15.43 -15.98 -14.21
N GLU A 369 -14.49 -15.72 -15.13
CA GLU A 369 -14.79 -15.04 -16.40
C GLU A 369 -15.69 -15.87 -17.33
N LEU A 370 -15.51 -17.17 -17.36
CA LEU A 370 -16.32 -18.03 -18.23
C LEU A 370 -17.66 -18.48 -17.63
N GLU A 371 -17.85 -18.35 -16.31
CA GLU A 371 -19.03 -18.81 -15.55
C GLU A 371 -19.40 -20.28 -15.81
N ARG A 372 -18.44 -21.09 -16.25
CA ARG A 372 -18.57 -22.53 -16.56
C ARG A 372 -17.22 -23.23 -16.50
N ILE A 373 -17.23 -24.56 -16.38
CA ILE A 373 -16.03 -25.37 -16.56
C ILE A 373 -15.67 -25.33 -18.07
N PRO A 374 -14.47 -24.84 -18.43
CA PRO A 374 -14.02 -24.78 -19.81
C PRO A 374 -13.66 -26.15 -20.36
N LYS A 375 -13.34 -26.19 -21.65
CA LYS A 375 -12.77 -27.35 -22.33
C LYS A 375 -11.48 -26.96 -23.04
N THR A 376 -10.60 -27.92 -23.26
CA THR A 376 -9.41 -27.71 -24.09
C THR A 376 -9.79 -27.12 -25.44
N GLY A 377 -9.14 -26.03 -25.83
CA GLY A 377 -9.41 -25.24 -27.03
C GLY A 377 -10.44 -24.13 -26.86
N ASP A 378 -11.01 -23.93 -25.68
CA ASP A 378 -11.80 -22.73 -25.37
C ASP A 378 -10.88 -21.50 -25.35
N VAL A 379 -11.32 -20.40 -25.96
CA VAL A 379 -10.59 -19.14 -26.06
C VAL A 379 -11.48 -18.00 -25.56
N PHE A 380 -10.88 -17.06 -24.82
CA PHE A 380 -11.56 -15.82 -24.45
C PHE A 380 -10.56 -14.66 -24.34
N ASP A 381 -11.06 -13.44 -24.48
CA ASP A 381 -10.27 -12.20 -24.36
C ASP A 381 -10.59 -11.48 -23.05
N TRP A 382 -9.56 -10.98 -22.38
CA TRP A 382 -9.70 -10.13 -21.20
C TRP A 382 -8.63 -9.03 -21.18
N ARG A 383 -9.05 -7.78 -21.23
CA ARG A 383 -8.21 -6.57 -21.12
C ARG A 383 -6.94 -6.57 -21.99
N GLY A 384 -7.02 -7.17 -23.17
CA GLY A 384 -5.90 -7.29 -24.11
C GLY A 384 -5.04 -8.54 -23.95
N PHE A 385 -5.42 -9.44 -23.07
CA PHE A 385 -4.91 -10.82 -22.99
C PHE A 385 -5.90 -11.75 -23.68
N GLU A 386 -5.43 -12.57 -24.62
CA GLU A 386 -6.17 -13.70 -25.21
C GLU A 386 -5.72 -14.97 -24.49
N PHE A 387 -6.65 -15.66 -23.83
CA PHE A 387 -6.41 -16.90 -23.11
C PHE A 387 -6.97 -18.08 -23.89
N GLU A 388 -6.16 -19.12 -24.09
CA GLU A 388 -6.58 -20.40 -24.67
C GLU A 388 -6.31 -21.51 -23.64
N ILE A 389 -7.31 -22.36 -23.36
CA ILE A 389 -7.17 -23.53 -22.51
C ILE A 389 -6.47 -24.64 -23.32
N VAL A 390 -5.21 -24.93 -22.97
CA VAL A 390 -4.38 -25.90 -23.70
C VAL A 390 -4.52 -27.30 -23.12
N ASP A 391 -4.57 -27.40 -21.79
CA ASP A 391 -4.65 -28.69 -21.11
C ASP A 391 -5.59 -28.65 -19.90
N MET A 392 -6.25 -29.80 -19.68
CA MET A 392 -7.23 -30.02 -18.63
C MET A 392 -6.98 -31.37 -17.97
N ASP A 393 -6.89 -31.37 -16.65
CA ASP A 393 -6.79 -32.58 -15.83
C ASP A 393 -8.17 -32.92 -15.23
N GLY A 394 -8.98 -33.66 -15.98
CA GLY A 394 -10.38 -33.89 -15.67
C GLY A 394 -11.23 -32.62 -15.78
N GLN A 395 -11.57 -32.01 -14.64
CA GLN A 395 -12.28 -30.73 -14.57
C GLN A 395 -11.37 -29.57 -14.15
N ARG A 396 -10.11 -29.83 -13.84
CA ARG A 396 -9.11 -28.84 -13.44
C ARG A 396 -8.41 -28.32 -14.69
N ILE A 397 -8.25 -27.00 -14.78
CA ILE A 397 -7.44 -26.35 -15.80
C ILE A 397 -5.97 -26.54 -15.40
N ASP A 398 -5.16 -27.14 -16.27
CA ASP A 398 -3.73 -27.38 -16.03
C ASP A 398 -2.86 -26.31 -16.69
N LYS A 399 -3.03 -26.10 -18.00
CA LYS A 399 -2.20 -25.15 -18.76
C LYS A 399 -3.04 -24.22 -19.62
N LEU A 400 -2.60 -22.97 -19.64
CA LEU A 400 -3.13 -21.90 -20.50
C LEU A 400 -2.06 -21.42 -21.47
N LEU A 401 -2.49 -21.09 -22.68
CA LEU A 401 -1.69 -20.29 -23.59
C LEU A 401 -2.22 -18.85 -23.54
N VAL A 402 -1.34 -17.92 -23.27
CA VAL A 402 -1.68 -16.51 -23.16
C VAL A 402 -0.96 -15.73 -24.24
N LYS A 403 -1.72 -14.95 -25.01
CA LYS A 403 -1.20 -14.04 -26.00
C LYS A 403 -1.53 -12.60 -25.58
N ILE A 404 -0.55 -11.73 -25.69
CA ILE A 404 -0.65 -10.34 -25.24
C ILE A 404 -0.82 -9.44 -26.47
N SER A 405 -1.72 -8.46 -26.38
CA SER A 405 -1.87 -7.41 -27.40
C SER A 405 -0.62 -6.54 -27.51
N GLU A 406 -0.40 -5.96 -28.70
CA GLU A 406 0.74 -5.06 -28.94
C GLU A 406 0.74 -3.84 -27.98
N ASP A 407 -0.46 -3.34 -27.63
CA ASP A 407 -0.62 -2.21 -26.70
C ASP A 407 -0.09 -2.48 -25.27
N ILE A 408 -0.14 -3.76 -24.83
CA ILE A 408 0.41 -4.16 -23.53
C ILE A 408 1.93 -4.36 -23.63
N LYS A 409 2.40 -4.93 -24.74
CA LYS A 409 3.84 -5.14 -24.97
C LYS A 409 4.62 -3.83 -25.03
N GLU A 410 4.11 -2.83 -25.73
CA GLU A 410 4.75 -1.50 -25.82
C GLU A 410 4.91 -0.84 -24.45
N LYS A 411 3.96 -1.05 -23.53
CA LYS A 411 4.03 -0.51 -22.16
C LYS A 411 4.95 -1.27 -21.21
N MET A 412 5.34 -2.49 -21.56
CA MET A 412 6.32 -3.27 -20.82
C MET A 412 7.77 -2.98 -21.25
N ASP A 413 7.95 -2.42 -22.46
CA ASP A 413 9.26 -2.07 -23.02
C ASP A 413 9.65 -0.59 -22.73
N GLU A 414 8.74 0.23 -22.16
CA GLU A 414 8.99 1.62 -21.71
C GLU A 414 9.42 1.67 -20.23
#